data_36e7c6a26ac37678a0c5b61279e9fa38
#
_entry.id   36e7c6a26ac37678a0c5b61279e9fa38
#
_cell.length_a   1.000
_cell.length_b   1.000
_cell.length_c   1.000
_cell.angle_alpha   90.00
_cell.angle_beta   90.00
_cell.angle_gamma   90.00
#
_symmetry.space_group_name_H-M   'P 1'
#
loop_
_entity.id
_entity.type
_entity.pdbx_description
1 polymer ?
#
loop_
_entity_poly.entity_id
_entity_poly.type
_entity_poly.pdbx_seq_one_letter_code
_entity_poly.pdbx_strand_id
1 'polypeptide(L)'
;PENGRIKIDVIIPAFRPGDKLEQLLKRLQKQTWRPNRIIIMNTERQYWNAERYEPLFEGSETELTLIHLAQEDFDHGGTRHRGILESDAEICICMTQDAIPHNRELVKNLVSALMAGEDIAASYARQLPAADCGVIERFTRDFNYPGISRVKGKEDLEILGIKTYFCSNVCAAYKRDIYLKLGGFTAKTVFNEDMIYAATAVKAGYKIAYAANAEAIQDRK
;
A
#
# COMPACT_ATOMS: atom_id res chain seq x y z
N PRO A 1 -24.43 -8.84 0.33
CA PRO A 1 -23.17 -8.90 1.05
C PRO A 1 -23.17 -10.16 1.89
N GLU A 2 -22.49 -11.19 1.38
CA GLU A 2 -22.29 -12.42 2.11
C GLU A 2 -21.27 -12.14 3.22
N ASN A 3 -21.66 -12.39 4.44
CA ASN A 3 -20.84 -12.45 5.66
C ASN A 3 -20.13 -11.20 6.19
N GLY A 4 -20.64 -9.97 6.09
CA GLY A 4 -20.18 -8.85 6.96
C GLY A 4 -18.66 -8.54 6.98
N ARG A 5 -17.85 -9.18 6.13
CA ARG A 5 -16.39 -8.99 6.05
C ARG A 5 -16.07 -7.91 5.02
N ILE A 6 -15.35 -6.88 5.46
CA ILE A 6 -14.86 -5.80 4.60
C ILE A 6 -14.02 -6.39 3.47
N LYS A 7 -14.35 -6.05 2.23
CA LYS A 7 -13.54 -6.43 1.06
C LYS A 7 -12.26 -5.60 1.00
N ILE A 8 -11.14 -6.28 0.80
CA ILE A 8 -9.79 -5.70 0.74
C ILE A 8 -9.11 -6.19 -0.52
N ASP A 9 -8.71 -5.29 -1.39
CA ASP A 9 -7.86 -5.58 -2.55
C ASP A 9 -6.48 -4.97 -2.37
N VAL A 10 -5.43 -5.64 -2.87
CA VAL A 10 -4.05 -5.16 -2.84
C VAL A 10 -3.60 -4.85 -4.24
N ILE A 11 -3.13 -3.62 -4.49
CA ILE A 11 -2.63 -3.13 -5.77
C ILE A 11 -1.11 -3.08 -5.73
N ILE A 12 -0.45 -3.78 -6.65
CA ILE A 12 1.01 -3.91 -6.70
C ILE A 12 1.50 -3.56 -8.10
N PRO A 13 2.09 -2.39 -8.31
CA PRO A 13 2.88 -2.13 -9.51
C PRO A 13 4.10 -3.04 -9.54
N ALA A 14 4.34 -3.72 -10.67
CA ALA A 14 5.46 -4.63 -10.84
C ALA A 14 6.25 -4.30 -12.11
N PHE A 15 7.57 -4.30 -12.00
CA PHE A 15 8.49 -4.18 -13.12
C PHE A 15 9.65 -5.15 -12.92
N ARG A 16 9.88 -6.02 -13.91
CA ARG A 16 10.88 -7.10 -13.84
C ARG A 16 10.78 -7.87 -12.51
N PRO A 17 9.60 -8.42 -12.18
CA PRO A 17 9.38 -9.05 -10.89
C PRO A 17 10.28 -10.26 -10.68
N GLY A 18 10.72 -10.47 -9.44
CA GLY A 18 11.63 -11.55 -9.03
C GLY A 18 11.18 -12.22 -7.73
N ASP A 19 12.15 -12.75 -6.98
CA ASP A 19 11.91 -13.52 -5.74
C ASP A 19 11.13 -12.74 -4.69
N LYS A 20 11.32 -11.41 -4.63
CA LYS A 20 10.62 -10.55 -3.66
C LYS A 20 9.13 -10.51 -3.93
N LEU A 21 8.71 -10.39 -5.21
CA LEU A 21 7.28 -10.44 -5.52
C LEU A 21 6.68 -11.80 -5.14
N GLU A 22 7.35 -12.91 -5.45
CA GLU A 22 6.88 -14.24 -5.07
C GLU A 22 6.69 -14.37 -3.55
N GLN A 23 7.67 -13.90 -2.79
CA GLN A 23 7.62 -13.88 -1.33
C GLN A 23 6.45 -13.01 -0.81
N LEU A 24 6.26 -11.84 -1.40
CA LEU A 24 5.15 -10.93 -1.09
C LEU A 24 3.80 -11.62 -1.31
N LEU A 25 3.59 -12.21 -2.49
CA LEU A 25 2.35 -12.90 -2.83
C LEU A 25 2.04 -14.05 -1.87
N LYS A 26 3.04 -14.87 -1.54
CA LYS A 26 2.92 -15.97 -0.56
C LYS A 26 2.55 -15.46 0.84
N ARG A 27 3.13 -14.33 1.27
CA ARG A 27 2.86 -13.77 2.60
C ARG A 27 1.53 -13.04 2.68
N LEU A 28 1.07 -12.40 1.61
CA LEU A 28 -0.25 -11.78 1.56
C LEU A 28 -1.37 -12.80 1.68
N GLN A 29 -1.25 -13.95 1.04
CA GLN A 29 -2.24 -15.03 1.14
C GLN A 29 -2.29 -15.70 2.53
N LYS A 30 -1.25 -15.50 3.36
CA LYS A 30 -1.17 -16.03 4.73
C LYS A 30 -1.54 -15.00 5.80
N GLN A 31 -2.01 -13.81 5.41
CA GLN A 31 -2.43 -12.78 6.38
C GLN A 31 -3.67 -13.23 7.16
N THR A 32 -3.78 -12.79 8.43
CA THR A 32 -4.96 -13.02 9.29
C THR A 32 -6.21 -12.41 8.66
N TRP A 33 -6.10 -11.18 8.13
CA TRP A 33 -7.09 -10.60 7.23
C TRP A 33 -6.56 -10.72 5.81
N ARG A 34 -6.97 -11.81 5.15
CA ARG A 34 -6.53 -12.15 3.80
C ARG A 34 -7.18 -11.19 2.80
N PRO A 35 -6.42 -10.64 1.85
CA PRO A 35 -6.99 -9.89 0.73
C PRO A 35 -7.97 -10.75 -0.07
N ASN A 36 -9.04 -10.16 -0.56
CA ASN A 36 -9.97 -10.80 -1.49
C ASN A 36 -9.30 -10.97 -2.86
N ARG A 37 -8.57 -9.93 -3.30
CA ARG A 37 -7.92 -9.92 -4.60
C ARG A 37 -6.57 -9.21 -4.53
N ILE A 38 -5.61 -9.68 -5.32
CA ILE A 38 -4.34 -9.02 -5.59
C ILE A 38 -4.33 -8.60 -7.05
N ILE A 39 -4.22 -7.29 -7.29
CA ILE A 39 -4.19 -6.68 -8.62
C ILE A 39 -2.75 -6.31 -8.94
N ILE A 40 -2.14 -7.03 -9.87
CA ILE A 40 -0.77 -6.77 -10.34
C ILE A 40 -0.84 -5.88 -11.57
N MET A 41 -0.22 -4.70 -11.47
CA MET A 41 -0.03 -3.76 -12.57
C MET A 41 1.38 -3.99 -13.15
N ASN A 42 1.50 -4.98 -14.04
CA ASN A 42 2.81 -5.42 -14.57
C ASN A 42 3.24 -4.56 -15.77
N THR A 43 4.33 -3.86 -15.60
CA THR A 43 4.96 -3.11 -16.69
C THR A 43 5.76 -4.06 -17.56
N GLU A 44 5.46 -4.07 -18.87
CA GLU A 44 6.02 -4.95 -19.89
C GLU A 44 5.67 -6.44 -19.70
N ARG A 45 4.73 -6.91 -20.53
CA ARG A 45 4.23 -8.31 -20.53
C ARG A 45 5.36 -9.33 -20.54
N GLN A 46 6.44 -9.07 -21.25
CA GLN A 46 7.59 -9.98 -21.41
C GLN A 46 8.34 -10.29 -20.10
N TYR A 47 8.17 -9.44 -19.07
CA TYR A 47 8.80 -9.67 -17.77
C TYR A 47 7.92 -10.46 -16.79
N TRP A 48 6.68 -10.78 -17.17
CA TRP A 48 5.81 -11.61 -16.34
C TRP A 48 6.10 -13.09 -16.57
N ASN A 49 6.41 -13.79 -15.50
CA ASN A 49 6.58 -15.25 -15.52
C ASN A 49 5.31 -15.92 -14.96
N ALA A 50 4.40 -16.32 -15.86
CA ALA A 50 3.14 -16.95 -15.51
C ALA A 50 3.34 -18.26 -14.74
N GLU A 51 4.27 -19.11 -15.20
CA GLU A 51 4.58 -20.41 -14.56
C GLU A 51 5.06 -20.27 -13.12
N ARG A 52 5.63 -19.12 -12.78
CA ARG A 52 6.14 -18.83 -11.43
C ARG A 52 5.07 -18.30 -10.49
N TYR A 53 4.21 -17.39 -10.97
CA TYR A 53 3.32 -16.64 -10.08
C TYR A 53 1.88 -17.14 -10.07
N GLU A 54 1.33 -17.57 -11.20
CA GLU A 54 -0.07 -17.96 -11.30
C GLU A 54 -0.41 -19.21 -10.48
N PRO A 55 0.46 -20.26 -10.42
CA PRO A 55 0.22 -21.43 -9.58
C PRO A 55 0.12 -21.12 -8.07
N LEU A 56 0.63 -19.97 -7.62
CA LEU A 56 0.50 -19.54 -6.22
C LEU A 56 -0.97 -19.30 -5.81
N PHE A 57 -1.86 -19.11 -6.78
CA PHE A 57 -3.27 -18.80 -6.56
C PHE A 57 -4.19 -19.99 -6.82
N GLU A 58 -3.67 -21.12 -7.29
CA GLU A 58 -4.46 -22.34 -7.47
C GLU A 58 -5.01 -22.82 -6.12
N GLY A 59 -6.33 -22.93 -6.01
CA GLY A 59 -7.01 -23.28 -4.76
C GLY A 59 -6.97 -22.23 -3.67
N SER A 60 -6.48 -21.03 -3.95
CA SER A 60 -6.47 -19.90 -3.02
C SER A 60 -7.84 -19.23 -2.94
N GLU A 61 -8.20 -18.71 -1.75
CA GLU A 61 -9.37 -17.84 -1.58
C GLU A 61 -9.08 -16.38 -2.04
N THR A 62 -7.81 -16.04 -2.32
CA THR A 62 -7.41 -14.75 -2.87
C THR A 62 -7.34 -14.84 -4.38
N GLU A 63 -8.03 -13.96 -5.09
CA GLU A 63 -8.00 -13.88 -6.55
C GLU A 63 -6.78 -13.11 -7.05
N LEU A 64 -6.24 -13.52 -8.21
CA LEU A 64 -5.22 -12.76 -8.94
C LEU A 64 -5.86 -12.05 -10.12
N THR A 65 -5.67 -10.73 -10.20
CA THR A 65 -5.93 -9.94 -11.40
C THR A 65 -4.61 -9.42 -11.95
N LEU A 66 -4.34 -9.66 -13.23
CA LEU A 66 -3.10 -9.26 -13.89
C LEU A 66 -3.42 -8.28 -15.02
N ILE A 67 -2.83 -7.09 -14.95
CA ILE A 67 -2.96 -6.05 -15.95
C ILE A 67 -1.57 -5.69 -16.46
N HIS A 68 -1.37 -5.80 -17.77
CA HIS A 68 -0.13 -5.40 -18.42
C HIS A 68 -0.18 -3.97 -18.91
N LEU A 69 0.90 -3.25 -18.72
CA LEU A 69 1.14 -1.89 -19.17
C LEU A 69 2.38 -1.84 -20.05
N ALA A 70 2.40 -0.95 -21.04
CA ALA A 70 3.65 -0.58 -21.69
C ALA A 70 4.49 0.31 -20.76
N GLN A 71 5.80 0.31 -20.93
CA GLN A 71 6.70 1.12 -20.10
C GLN A 71 6.40 2.62 -20.22
N GLU A 72 5.97 3.08 -21.39
CA GLU A 72 5.59 4.46 -21.67
C GLU A 72 4.33 4.91 -20.96
N ASP A 73 3.45 3.95 -20.59
CA ASP A 73 2.19 4.20 -19.87
C ASP A 73 2.37 4.17 -18.35
N PHE A 74 3.56 3.80 -17.88
CA PHE A 74 3.82 3.72 -16.45
C PHE A 74 4.06 5.10 -15.85
N ASP A 75 3.30 5.41 -14.81
CA ASP A 75 3.63 6.47 -13.86
C ASP A 75 3.20 6.04 -12.44
N HIS A 76 3.89 6.55 -11.43
CA HIS A 76 3.69 6.08 -10.05
C HIS A 76 2.27 6.29 -9.54
N GLY A 77 1.66 7.44 -9.81
CA GLY A 77 0.29 7.76 -9.38
C GLY A 77 -0.76 7.11 -10.27
N GLY A 78 -0.66 7.29 -11.60
CA GLY A 78 -1.64 6.80 -12.57
C GLY A 78 -1.76 5.28 -12.60
N THR A 79 -0.64 4.55 -12.50
CA THR A 79 -0.65 3.09 -12.46
C THR A 79 -1.40 2.56 -11.23
N ARG A 80 -1.14 3.12 -10.03
CA ARG A 80 -1.88 2.75 -8.82
C ARG A 80 -3.34 3.18 -8.88
N HIS A 81 -3.61 4.38 -9.40
CA HIS A 81 -4.97 4.87 -9.60
C HIS A 81 -5.79 3.94 -10.49
N ARG A 82 -5.23 3.51 -11.63
CA ARG A 82 -5.86 2.54 -12.52
C ARG A 82 -6.14 1.22 -11.78
N GLY A 83 -5.20 0.71 -10.98
CA GLY A 83 -5.41 -0.50 -10.18
C GLY A 83 -6.54 -0.34 -9.14
N ILE A 84 -6.67 0.84 -8.52
CA ILE A 84 -7.78 1.15 -7.60
C ILE A 84 -9.13 1.25 -8.33
N LEU A 85 -9.16 1.75 -9.58
CA LEU A 85 -10.38 1.78 -10.39
C LEU A 85 -10.86 0.38 -10.79
N GLU A 86 -9.94 -0.56 -11.02
CA GLU A 86 -10.27 -1.97 -11.32
C GLU A 86 -10.81 -2.73 -10.08
N SER A 87 -10.61 -2.19 -8.89
CA SER A 87 -11.11 -2.76 -7.64
C SER A 87 -12.57 -2.40 -7.39
N ASP A 88 -13.32 -3.34 -6.83
CA ASP A 88 -14.66 -3.13 -6.26
C ASP A 88 -14.66 -3.24 -4.73
N ALA A 89 -13.50 -3.37 -4.11
CA ALA A 89 -13.34 -3.47 -2.67
C ALA A 89 -13.60 -2.13 -1.95
N GLU A 90 -14.01 -2.21 -0.70
CA GLU A 90 -14.19 -1.03 0.18
C GLU A 90 -12.84 -0.42 0.55
N ILE A 91 -11.80 -1.27 0.66
CA ILE A 91 -10.45 -0.86 1.02
C ILE A 91 -9.47 -1.34 -0.04
N CYS A 92 -8.65 -0.42 -0.53
CA CYS A 92 -7.54 -0.69 -1.43
C CYS A 92 -6.21 -0.47 -0.71
N ILE A 93 -5.33 -1.47 -0.75
CA ILE A 93 -3.97 -1.37 -0.22
C ILE A 93 -3.00 -1.26 -1.38
N CYS A 94 -2.24 -0.16 -1.45
CA CYS A 94 -1.11 -0.04 -2.37
C CYS A 94 0.15 -0.58 -1.71
N MET A 95 0.89 -1.42 -2.41
CA MET A 95 2.19 -1.94 -1.98
C MET A 95 3.21 -1.89 -3.12
N THR A 96 4.49 -1.71 -2.79
CA THR A 96 5.57 -1.95 -3.75
C THR A 96 5.90 -3.45 -3.81
N GLN A 97 6.40 -3.91 -4.98
CA GLN A 97 6.68 -5.34 -5.21
C GLN A 97 7.75 -5.95 -4.28
N ASP A 98 8.46 -5.11 -3.53
CA ASP A 98 9.55 -5.46 -2.62
C ASP A 98 9.20 -5.22 -1.13
N ALA A 99 7.96 -4.80 -0.85
CA ALA A 99 7.47 -4.59 0.52
C ALA A 99 6.93 -5.88 1.11
N ILE A 100 7.74 -6.56 1.90
CA ILE A 100 7.41 -7.88 2.43
C ILE A 100 6.73 -7.75 3.82
N PRO A 101 5.50 -8.27 4.02
CA PRO A 101 4.89 -8.32 5.35
C PRO A 101 5.82 -8.95 6.39
N HIS A 102 6.10 -8.24 7.49
CA HIS A 102 6.97 -8.78 8.55
C HIS A 102 6.32 -9.99 9.24
N ASN A 103 5.00 -9.93 9.42
CA ASN A 103 4.22 -10.97 10.08
C ASN A 103 2.83 -11.13 9.42
N ARG A 104 1.96 -11.96 10.01
CA ARG A 104 0.62 -12.26 9.49
C ARG A 104 -0.43 -11.19 9.83
N GLU A 105 -0.09 -10.18 10.63
CA GLU A 105 -1.01 -9.17 11.14
C GLU A 105 -0.93 -7.84 10.36
N LEU A 106 -0.05 -7.71 9.35
CA LEU A 106 0.15 -6.47 8.60
C LEU A 106 -1.18 -5.90 8.07
N VAL A 107 -1.92 -6.70 7.30
CA VAL A 107 -3.18 -6.24 6.67
C VAL A 107 -4.20 -5.88 7.73
N LYS A 108 -4.40 -6.72 8.74
CA LYS A 108 -5.33 -6.47 9.85
C LYS A 108 -4.99 -5.17 10.59
N ASN A 109 -3.73 -4.99 10.98
CA ASN A 109 -3.30 -3.81 11.74
C ASN A 109 -3.43 -2.52 10.91
N LEU A 110 -3.07 -2.58 9.62
CA LEU A 110 -3.18 -1.45 8.70
C LEU A 110 -4.64 -1.04 8.49
N VAL A 111 -5.53 -2.00 8.24
CA VAL A 111 -6.96 -1.75 8.03
C VAL A 111 -7.64 -1.34 9.32
N SER A 112 -7.27 -1.92 10.47
CA SER A 112 -7.79 -1.50 11.77
C SER A 112 -7.47 -0.04 12.08
N ALA A 113 -6.26 0.43 11.77
CA ALA A 113 -5.88 1.83 11.93
C ALA A 113 -6.68 2.75 10.99
N LEU A 114 -6.97 2.31 9.76
CA LEU A 114 -7.81 3.03 8.81
C LEU A 114 -9.26 3.15 9.27
N MET A 115 -9.78 2.07 9.87
CA MET A 115 -11.18 1.98 10.31
C MET A 115 -11.41 2.53 11.72
N ALA A 116 -10.37 3.03 12.40
CA ALA A 116 -10.47 3.59 13.75
C ALA A 116 -11.28 4.91 13.82
N GLY A 117 -11.53 5.55 12.67
CA GLY A 117 -12.39 6.74 12.54
C GLY A 117 -12.98 6.84 11.15
N GLU A 118 -14.21 7.39 11.06
CA GLU A 118 -14.85 7.62 9.75
C GLU A 118 -14.10 8.69 8.94
N ASP A 119 -13.47 9.64 9.60
CA ASP A 119 -12.69 10.75 9.06
C ASP A 119 -11.25 10.37 8.67
N ILE A 120 -10.83 9.11 8.84
CA ILE A 120 -9.52 8.64 8.39
C ILE A 120 -9.61 8.19 6.93
N ALA A 121 -8.91 8.89 6.03
CA ALA A 121 -8.92 8.62 4.59
C ALA A 121 -7.89 7.57 4.17
N ALA A 122 -6.75 7.54 4.84
CA ALA A 122 -5.66 6.60 4.56
C ALA A 122 -4.92 6.19 5.83
N SER A 123 -4.32 5.00 5.79
CA SER A 123 -3.35 4.54 6.78
C SER A 123 -2.10 4.02 6.08
N TYR A 124 -0.93 4.12 6.75
CA TYR A 124 0.31 3.58 6.20
C TYR A 124 1.10 2.81 7.24
N ALA A 125 1.83 1.81 6.76
CA ALA A 125 2.57 0.87 7.56
C ALA A 125 3.94 1.40 8.01
N ARG A 126 4.46 0.83 9.09
CA ARG A 126 5.85 0.97 9.52
C ARG A 126 6.76 0.21 8.58
N GLN A 127 7.77 0.89 8.03
CA GLN A 127 8.81 0.24 7.26
C GLN A 127 9.97 -0.14 8.18
N LEU A 128 10.18 -1.44 8.34
CA LEU A 128 11.33 -1.97 9.07
C LEU A 128 12.57 -2.03 8.16
N PRO A 129 13.74 -1.77 8.70
CA PRO A 129 14.99 -1.96 7.97
C PRO A 129 15.22 -3.45 7.69
N ALA A 130 15.81 -3.77 6.53
CA ALA A 130 16.29 -5.12 6.26
C ALA A 130 17.39 -5.52 7.28
N ALA A 131 17.52 -6.82 7.57
CA ALA A 131 18.47 -7.31 8.57
C ALA A 131 19.92 -6.93 8.27
N ASP A 132 20.27 -6.83 6.97
CA ASP A 132 21.59 -6.51 6.45
C ASP A 132 21.75 -5.06 5.98
N CYS A 133 20.79 -4.17 6.31
CA CYS A 133 20.85 -2.76 5.94
C CYS A 133 21.98 -2.01 6.67
N GLY A 134 22.54 -0.98 6.01
CA GLY A 134 23.54 -0.11 6.61
C GLY A 134 23.01 0.73 7.77
N VAL A 135 23.95 1.23 8.61
CA VAL A 135 23.61 2.05 9.80
C VAL A 135 22.80 3.30 9.45
N ILE A 136 23.15 3.97 8.35
CA ILE A 136 22.45 5.20 7.89
C ILE A 136 20.98 4.87 7.50
N GLU A 137 20.77 3.77 6.80
CA GLU A 137 19.42 3.36 6.41
C GLU A 137 18.58 3.02 7.64
N ARG A 138 19.15 2.28 8.59
CA ARG A 138 18.49 1.94 9.86
C ARG A 138 18.06 3.20 10.61
N PHE A 139 18.99 4.15 10.77
CA PHE A 139 18.70 5.43 11.44
C PHE A 139 17.59 6.20 10.72
N THR A 140 17.63 6.27 9.39
CA THR A 140 16.61 6.97 8.58
C THR A 140 15.24 6.30 8.73
N ARG A 141 15.19 4.96 8.77
CA ARG A 141 13.95 4.21 8.99
C ARG A 141 13.38 4.48 10.38
N ASP A 142 14.20 4.36 11.42
CA ASP A 142 13.76 4.58 12.80
C ASP A 142 13.26 6.02 13.01
N PHE A 143 13.91 7.01 12.38
CA PHE A 143 13.49 8.40 12.42
C PHE A 143 12.15 8.67 11.72
N ASN A 144 11.92 8.06 10.55
CA ASN A 144 10.71 8.28 9.77
C ASN A 144 9.54 7.37 10.19
N TYR A 145 9.83 6.23 10.81
CA TYR A 145 8.86 5.22 11.20
C TYR A 145 9.01 4.82 12.67
N PRO A 146 8.70 5.74 13.61
CA PRO A 146 8.82 5.45 15.04
C PRO A 146 7.89 4.32 15.49
N GLY A 147 8.20 3.70 16.65
CA GLY A 147 7.42 2.57 17.18
C GLY A 147 6.04 2.92 17.76
N ILE A 148 5.57 4.17 17.61
CA ILE A 148 4.30 4.66 18.18
C ILE A 148 3.38 5.10 17.05
N SER A 149 2.18 4.50 17.01
CA SER A 149 1.13 4.87 16.06
C SER A 149 0.62 6.28 16.30
N ARG A 150 0.19 6.95 15.22
CA ARG A 150 -0.35 8.32 15.29
C ARG A 150 -1.39 8.56 14.22
N VAL A 151 -2.47 9.25 14.57
CA VAL A 151 -3.40 9.83 13.61
C VAL A 151 -3.04 11.31 13.46
N LYS A 152 -2.97 11.80 12.23
CA LYS A 152 -2.54 13.16 11.88
C LYS A 152 -3.66 13.86 11.11
N GLY A 153 -3.98 15.07 11.50
CA GLY A 153 -4.98 15.92 10.88
C GLY A 153 -4.50 17.34 10.69
N LYS A 154 -5.42 18.23 10.31
CA LYS A 154 -5.11 19.66 10.08
C LYS A 154 -4.54 20.35 11.34
N GLU A 155 -5.00 19.91 12.49
CA GLU A 155 -4.58 20.39 13.81
C GLU A 155 -3.10 20.11 14.12
N ASP A 156 -2.49 19.13 13.45
CA ASP A 156 -1.08 18.78 13.66
C ASP A 156 -0.10 19.64 12.83
N LEU A 157 -0.59 20.48 11.93
CA LEU A 157 0.26 21.24 11.00
C LEU A 157 1.25 22.17 11.70
N GLU A 158 0.85 22.80 12.81
CA GLU A 158 1.73 23.70 13.56
C GLU A 158 2.90 22.95 14.22
N ILE A 159 2.69 21.67 14.61
CA ILE A 159 3.68 20.87 15.32
C ILE A 159 4.50 20.02 14.34
N LEU A 160 3.87 19.39 13.36
CA LEU A 160 4.50 18.44 12.46
C LEU A 160 4.95 19.05 11.12
N GLY A 161 4.43 20.22 10.77
CA GLY A 161 4.68 20.84 9.47
C GLY A 161 4.32 19.88 8.33
N ILE A 162 5.20 19.73 7.34
CA ILE A 162 5.01 18.88 6.18
C ILE A 162 4.85 17.39 6.53
N LYS A 163 5.35 16.94 7.69
CA LYS A 163 5.19 15.55 8.15
C LYS A 163 3.73 15.17 8.44
N THR A 164 2.84 16.16 8.60
CA THR A 164 1.40 15.92 8.69
C THR A 164 0.87 15.19 7.46
N TYR A 165 1.42 15.51 6.29
CA TYR A 165 1.04 14.89 5.00
C TYR A 165 1.80 13.62 4.65
N PHE A 166 2.72 13.19 5.52
CA PHE A 166 3.51 12.00 5.21
C PHE A 166 2.62 10.76 5.15
N CYS A 167 2.68 10.09 4.02
CA CYS A 167 2.07 8.80 3.73
C CYS A 167 3.04 8.04 2.80
N SER A 168 2.99 6.72 2.75
CA SER A 168 3.91 5.97 1.90
C SER A 168 3.26 4.76 1.23
N ASN A 169 3.18 4.79 -0.09
CA ASN A 169 2.71 3.71 -0.94
C ASN A 169 3.63 2.48 -1.00
N VAL A 170 4.69 2.47 -0.20
CA VAL A 170 5.40 1.22 0.08
C VAL A 170 4.44 0.20 0.71
N CYS A 171 3.57 0.66 1.63
CA CYS A 171 2.41 -0.08 2.10
C CYS A 171 1.40 0.89 2.74
N ALA A 172 0.34 1.22 2.03
CA ALA A 172 -0.70 2.14 2.50
C ALA A 172 -2.10 1.66 2.09
N ALA A 173 -3.08 1.82 3.00
CA ALA A 173 -4.47 1.49 2.78
C ALA A 173 -5.32 2.76 2.64
N TYR A 174 -6.33 2.68 1.78
CA TYR A 174 -7.22 3.79 1.43
C TYR A 174 -8.68 3.32 1.51
N LYS A 175 -9.56 4.11 2.12
CA LYS A 175 -11.01 3.96 1.92
C LYS A 175 -11.34 4.37 0.49
N ARG A 176 -11.77 3.41 -0.32
CA ARG A 176 -11.95 3.61 -1.76
C ARG A 176 -12.96 4.70 -2.10
N ASP A 177 -14.04 4.81 -1.36
CA ASP A 177 -15.07 5.85 -1.53
C ASP A 177 -14.51 7.26 -1.31
N ILE A 178 -13.77 7.47 -0.21
CA ILE A 178 -13.09 8.74 0.08
C ILE A 178 -12.01 9.01 -0.97
N TYR A 179 -11.24 7.99 -1.34
CA TYR A 179 -10.21 8.11 -2.36
C TYR A 179 -10.75 8.62 -3.69
N LEU A 180 -11.85 8.03 -4.16
CA LEU A 180 -12.51 8.44 -5.41
C LEU A 180 -13.15 9.84 -5.29
N LYS A 181 -13.79 10.14 -4.17
CA LYS A 181 -14.38 11.46 -3.88
C LYS A 181 -13.34 12.58 -3.92
N LEU A 182 -12.11 12.31 -3.50
CA LEU A 182 -11.01 13.28 -3.51
C LEU A 182 -10.23 13.34 -4.84
N GLY A 183 -10.63 12.56 -5.85
CA GLY A 183 -10.01 12.54 -7.17
C GLY A 183 -8.80 11.61 -7.30
N GLY A 184 -8.45 10.87 -6.23
CA GLY A 184 -7.39 9.87 -6.26
C GLY A 184 -5.97 10.43 -6.36
N PHE A 185 -5.04 9.60 -6.84
CA PHE A 185 -3.66 10.04 -7.06
C PHE A 185 -3.52 10.94 -8.29
N THR A 186 -2.71 11.97 -8.16
CA THR A 186 -2.34 12.83 -9.28
C THR A 186 -1.45 12.05 -10.25
N ALA A 187 -1.86 12.01 -11.52
CA ALA A 187 -1.06 11.41 -12.59
C ALA A 187 0.12 12.31 -12.98
N LYS A 188 1.14 11.71 -13.61
CA LYS A 188 2.34 12.39 -14.14
C LYS A 188 3.18 13.09 -13.07
N THR A 189 3.16 12.58 -11.84
CA THR A 189 4.10 12.98 -10.81
C THR A 189 5.31 12.04 -10.83
N VAL A 190 6.51 12.60 -10.69
CA VAL A 190 7.73 11.79 -10.62
C VAL A 190 7.80 11.03 -9.29
N PHE A 191 7.35 11.68 -8.19
CA PHE A 191 7.34 11.15 -6.83
C PHE A 191 6.20 11.76 -6.01
N ASN A 192 5.94 11.19 -4.81
CA ASN A 192 5.10 11.75 -3.75
C ASN A 192 3.60 11.84 -4.08
N GLU A 193 3.09 11.00 -4.98
CA GLU A 193 1.64 10.91 -5.26
C GLU A 193 0.84 10.63 -3.99
N ASP A 194 1.42 9.84 -3.08
CA ASP A 194 0.87 9.50 -1.76
C ASP A 194 0.81 10.71 -0.81
N MET A 195 1.87 11.52 -0.75
CA MET A 195 1.89 12.74 0.06
C MET A 195 0.98 13.82 -0.52
N ILE A 196 0.87 13.94 -1.84
CA ILE A 196 -0.05 14.87 -2.51
C ILE A 196 -1.50 14.48 -2.18
N TYR A 197 -1.84 13.18 -2.27
CA TYR A 197 -3.16 12.70 -1.87
C TYR A 197 -3.42 12.95 -0.39
N ALA A 198 -2.46 12.66 0.50
CA ALA A 198 -2.59 12.91 1.92
C ALA A 198 -2.81 14.40 2.23
N ALA A 199 -2.11 15.30 1.53
CA ALA A 199 -2.32 16.75 1.67
C ALA A 199 -3.73 17.15 1.21
N THR A 200 -4.22 16.60 0.10
CA THR A 200 -5.58 16.82 -0.38
C THR A 200 -6.61 16.34 0.65
N ALA A 201 -6.42 15.15 1.21
CA ALA A 201 -7.30 14.59 2.23
C ALA A 201 -7.33 15.46 3.50
N VAL A 202 -6.17 15.85 4.03
CA VAL A 202 -6.09 16.68 5.25
C VAL A 202 -6.70 18.07 5.01
N LYS A 203 -6.49 18.68 3.84
CA LYS A 203 -7.13 19.95 3.48
C LYS A 203 -8.65 19.83 3.38
N ALA A 204 -9.16 18.67 2.98
CA ALA A 204 -10.59 18.37 2.92
C ALA A 204 -11.20 17.96 4.30
N GLY A 205 -10.40 17.97 5.38
CA GLY A 205 -10.85 17.68 6.74
C GLY A 205 -10.71 16.21 7.17
N TYR A 206 -10.10 15.37 6.33
CA TYR A 206 -9.78 14.00 6.68
C TYR A 206 -8.45 13.89 7.43
N LYS A 207 -8.19 12.70 7.97
CA LYS A 207 -6.97 12.36 8.72
C LYS A 207 -6.21 11.23 8.06
N ILE A 208 -4.92 11.12 8.39
CA ILE A 208 -4.01 10.07 7.95
C ILE A 208 -3.50 9.32 9.17
N ALA A 209 -3.67 8.00 9.20
CA ALA A 209 -3.20 7.16 10.30
C ALA A 209 -1.84 6.54 9.99
N TYR A 210 -0.91 6.67 10.89
CA TYR A 210 0.31 5.88 10.94
C TYR A 210 0.10 4.67 11.84
N ALA A 211 0.24 3.47 11.30
CA ALA A 211 0.06 2.20 12.00
C ALA A 211 1.43 1.57 12.33
N ALA A 212 2.00 1.88 13.49
CA ALA A 212 3.32 1.39 13.87
C ALA A 212 3.38 -0.14 14.08
N ASN A 213 2.24 -0.78 14.36
CA ASN A 213 2.09 -2.23 14.50
C ASN A 213 1.80 -2.96 13.17
N ALA A 214 1.56 -2.22 12.09
CA ALA A 214 1.50 -2.77 10.74
C ALA A 214 2.90 -2.69 10.12
N GLU A 215 3.61 -3.80 10.05
CA GLU A 215 5.05 -3.82 9.77
C GLU A 215 5.35 -4.48 8.43
N ALA A 216 6.08 -3.77 7.56
CA ALA A 216 6.61 -4.27 6.30
C ALA A 216 8.12 -4.07 6.23
N ILE A 217 8.84 -5.04 5.71
CA ILE A 217 10.28 -4.95 5.43
C ILE A 217 10.43 -4.54 3.98
N GLN A 218 11.15 -3.45 3.71
CA GLN A 218 11.55 -3.07 2.37
C GLN A 218 13.07 -3.08 2.27
N ASP A 219 13.58 -3.87 1.35
CA ASP A 219 14.99 -3.93 1.01
C ASP A 219 15.22 -3.20 -0.32
N ARG A 220 16.01 -2.13 -0.28
CA ARG A 220 16.31 -1.26 -1.43
C ARG A 220 17.59 -1.68 -2.18
N LYS A 221 17.92 -2.98 -2.19
CA LYS A 221 19.05 -3.45 -3.03
C LYS A 221 18.63 -3.62 -4.47
#